data_a143b9d97452176e90344c578aeebf86
#
_entry.id   a143b9d97452176e90344c578aeebf86
#
_cell.length_a   1.000
_cell.length_b   1.000
_cell.length_c   1.000
_cell.angle_alpha   90.00
_cell.angle_beta   90.00
_cell.angle_gamma   90.00
#
_symmetry.space_group_name_H-M   'P 1'
#
loop_
_entity.id
_entity.type
_entity.pdbx_description
1 polymer ?
#
loop_
_entity_poly.entity_id
_entity_poly.type
_entity_poly.pdbx_seq_one_letter_code
_entity_poly.pdbx_strand_id
1 'polypeptide(L)'
;MKAYRIAGWLAASALAIWVGASSYVISNEVKAPAAAHAVGLVPTGTTSANYAMMTYGVRALKNPKAAPNKGEVDLARAAYRVEPLSSTALALIIPAMSEGRTRLALLARSGELSRRNSLLNEEQIRIAALRGDDRAFFRWLSRSVLTNNDLGAAYVGAMAEATAKDGAVAALAPVIGPAPSWSESYWRQVIQRPASLMNAAKLRAAVAQPPWRQTAVSRWDRYLSMGLANRGDFDASHRNRSRR
;
A
#
# COMPACT_ATOMS: atom_id res chain seq x y z
N MET A 1 -55.26 29.10 -10.77
CA MET A 1 -54.08 29.72 -10.14
C MET A 1 -53.57 28.99 -8.88
N LYS A 2 -54.41 28.48 -7.98
CA LYS A 2 -53.97 27.77 -6.73
C LYS A 2 -53.19 26.48 -7.01
N ALA A 3 -53.60 25.68 -7.99
CA ALA A 3 -52.94 24.38 -8.30
C ALA A 3 -51.46 24.54 -8.74
N TYR A 4 -51.13 25.51 -9.57
CA TYR A 4 -49.75 25.77 -10.00
C TYR A 4 -48.84 26.23 -8.85
N ARG A 5 -49.37 26.95 -7.88
CA ARG A 5 -48.62 27.38 -6.69
C ARG A 5 -48.31 26.18 -5.79
N ILE A 6 -49.27 25.25 -5.60
CA ILE A 6 -49.06 24.02 -4.83
C ILE A 6 -48.04 23.14 -5.52
N ALA A 7 -48.17 22.92 -6.83
CA ALA A 7 -47.19 22.14 -7.60
C ALA A 7 -45.78 22.74 -7.53
N GLY A 8 -45.65 24.09 -7.60
CA GLY A 8 -44.38 24.79 -7.45
C GLY A 8 -43.75 24.55 -6.06
N TRP A 9 -44.55 24.64 -5.00
CA TRP A 9 -44.03 24.38 -3.65
C TRP A 9 -43.60 22.90 -3.42
N LEU A 10 -44.34 21.94 -3.98
CA LEU A 10 -43.98 20.53 -3.91
C LEU A 10 -42.68 20.26 -4.68
N ALA A 11 -42.52 20.83 -5.86
CA ALA A 11 -41.29 20.71 -6.64
C ALA A 11 -40.09 21.36 -5.92
N ALA A 12 -40.26 22.52 -5.34
CA ALA A 12 -39.22 23.20 -4.57
C ALA A 12 -38.81 22.41 -3.31
N SER A 13 -39.80 21.84 -2.59
CA SER A 13 -39.53 21.01 -1.41
C SER A 13 -38.80 19.72 -1.79
N ALA A 14 -39.22 19.06 -2.87
CA ALA A 14 -38.54 17.85 -3.37
C ALA A 14 -37.10 18.15 -3.78
N LEU A 15 -36.85 19.27 -4.47
CA LEU A 15 -35.50 19.68 -4.83
C LEU A 15 -34.65 20.02 -3.60
N ALA A 16 -35.21 20.70 -2.62
CA ALA A 16 -34.50 21.01 -1.37
C ALA A 16 -34.11 19.74 -0.58
N ILE A 17 -35.00 18.78 -0.50
CA ILE A 17 -34.75 17.46 0.11
C ILE A 17 -33.63 16.73 -0.65
N TRP A 18 -33.73 16.70 -1.98
CA TRP A 18 -32.74 16.04 -2.83
C TRP A 18 -31.35 16.69 -2.71
N VAL A 19 -31.27 18.02 -2.73
CA VAL A 19 -30.00 18.76 -2.55
C VAL A 19 -29.43 18.52 -1.16
N GLY A 20 -30.27 18.59 -0.12
CA GLY A 20 -29.85 18.34 1.27
C GLY A 20 -29.32 16.92 1.46
N ALA A 21 -30.02 15.92 0.94
CA ALA A 21 -29.60 14.52 0.97
C ALA A 21 -28.29 14.30 0.21
N SER A 22 -28.16 14.89 -0.98
CA SER A 22 -26.94 14.80 -1.79
C SER A 22 -25.73 15.42 -1.07
N SER A 23 -25.91 16.61 -0.49
CA SER A 23 -24.87 17.30 0.29
C SER A 23 -24.46 16.48 1.51
N TYR A 24 -25.43 15.88 2.21
CA TYR A 24 -25.17 15.00 3.34
C TYR A 24 -24.36 13.77 2.94
N VAL A 25 -24.75 13.09 1.85
CA VAL A 25 -24.05 11.90 1.34
C VAL A 25 -22.61 12.26 0.98
N ILE A 26 -22.38 13.29 0.18
CA ILE A 26 -21.03 13.70 -0.25
C ILE A 26 -20.16 14.08 0.96
N SER A 27 -20.73 14.79 1.95
CA SER A 27 -19.97 15.20 3.13
C SER A 27 -19.61 14.05 4.08
N ASN A 28 -20.35 12.95 4.05
CA ASN A 28 -20.21 11.82 4.97
C ASN A 28 -19.72 10.53 4.33
N GLU A 29 -19.57 10.46 3.00
CA GLU A 29 -19.18 9.23 2.29
C GLU A 29 -17.86 8.63 2.74
N VAL A 30 -16.94 9.43 3.31
CA VAL A 30 -15.67 8.97 3.86
C VAL A 30 -15.73 8.81 5.39
N LYS A 31 -16.36 9.77 6.08
CA LYS A 31 -16.37 9.83 7.55
C LYS A 31 -17.40 8.91 8.20
N ALA A 32 -18.56 8.77 7.56
CA ALA A 32 -19.68 7.96 8.05
C ALA A 32 -20.36 7.22 6.87
N PRO A 33 -19.65 6.30 6.19
CA PRO A 33 -20.13 5.66 4.96
C PRO A 33 -21.42 4.86 5.17
N ALA A 34 -21.66 4.30 6.35
CA ALA A 34 -22.91 3.61 6.68
C ALA A 34 -24.11 4.58 6.68
N ALA A 35 -23.96 5.74 7.31
CA ALA A 35 -25.02 6.75 7.36
C ALA A 35 -25.27 7.36 5.96
N ALA A 36 -24.21 7.63 5.21
CA ALA A 36 -24.32 8.10 3.84
C ALA A 36 -25.02 7.09 2.93
N HIS A 37 -24.68 5.80 3.06
CA HIS A 37 -25.30 4.71 2.30
C HIS A 37 -26.78 4.52 2.65
N ALA A 38 -27.17 4.65 3.93
CA ALA A 38 -28.55 4.50 4.39
C ALA A 38 -29.50 5.56 3.83
N VAL A 39 -29.02 6.75 3.46
CA VAL A 39 -29.86 7.80 2.85
C VAL A 39 -30.42 7.37 1.49
N GLY A 40 -29.70 6.56 0.71
CA GLY A 40 -30.18 5.83 -0.48
C GLY A 40 -30.65 6.69 -1.69
N LEU A 41 -30.85 8.00 -1.51
CA LEU A 41 -31.40 8.89 -2.53
C LEU A 41 -30.41 9.26 -3.65
N VAL A 42 -29.10 9.15 -3.36
CA VAL A 42 -28.04 9.45 -4.34
C VAL A 42 -26.93 8.42 -4.14
N PRO A 43 -27.03 7.22 -4.75
CA PRO A 43 -25.96 6.23 -4.68
C PRO A 43 -24.79 6.74 -5.52
N THR A 44 -23.78 7.34 -4.86
CA THR A 44 -22.48 7.58 -5.49
C THR A 44 -21.69 6.27 -5.48
N GLY A 45 -20.86 6.05 -6.48
CA GLY A 45 -19.95 4.90 -6.50
C GLY A 45 -19.03 4.92 -5.26
N THR A 46 -18.51 6.10 -4.90
CA THR A 46 -17.67 6.31 -3.71
C THR A 46 -18.37 5.89 -2.43
N THR A 47 -19.63 6.29 -2.20
CA THR A 47 -20.39 5.91 -0.99
C THR A 47 -20.54 4.40 -0.87
N SER A 48 -20.94 3.73 -1.95
CA SER A 48 -21.11 2.27 -1.95
C SER A 48 -19.78 1.54 -1.76
N ALA A 49 -18.70 2.02 -2.38
CA ALA A 49 -17.36 1.46 -2.22
C ALA A 49 -16.84 1.62 -0.77
N ASN A 50 -17.00 2.80 -0.17
CA ASN A 50 -16.57 3.07 1.19
C ASN A 50 -17.39 2.29 2.22
N TYR A 51 -18.69 2.13 2.00
CA TYR A 51 -19.53 1.29 2.86
C TYR A 51 -19.11 -0.19 2.77
N ALA A 52 -18.87 -0.72 1.58
CA ALA A 52 -18.36 -2.07 1.39
C ALA A 52 -16.99 -2.25 2.05
N MET A 53 -16.10 -1.26 1.94
CA MET A 53 -14.78 -1.27 2.59
C MET A 53 -14.88 -1.23 4.10
N MET A 54 -15.78 -0.42 4.66
CA MET A 54 -16.02 -0.36 6.10
C MET A 54 -16.52 -1.72 6.64
N THR A 55 -17.49 -2.34 5.97
CA THR A 55 -18.02 -3.67 6.38
C THR A 55 -16.95 -4.74 6.32
N TYR A 56 -16.14 -4.75 5.25
CA TYR A 56 -14.97 -5.61 5.13
C TYR A 56 -13.97 -5.36 6.27
N GLY A 57 -13.62 -4.09 6.54
CA GLY A 57 -12.66 -3.71 7.58
C GLY A 57 -13.07 -4.19 8.96
N VAL A 58 -14.34 -4.00 9.35
CA VAL A 58 -14.88 -4.51 10.64
C VAL A 58 -14.74 -6.03 10.74
N ARG A 59 -14.95 -6.75 9.66
CA ARG A 59 -14.81 -8.20 9.61
C ARG A 59 -13.34 -8.65 9.60
N ALA A 60 -12.49 -7.94 8.89
CA ALA A 60 -11.05 -8.19 8.83
C ALA A 60 -10.35 -7.96 10.18
N LEU A 61 -10.83 -7.00 11.00
CA LEU A 61 -10.33 -6.82 12.37
C LEU A 61 -10.54 -8.07 13.24
N LYS A 62 -11.64 -8.80 13.03
CA LYS A 62 -11.93 -10.05 13.75
C LYS A 62 -11.22 -11.26 13.13
N ASN A 63 -11.00 -11.24 11.84
CA ASN A 63 -10.31 -12.29 11.09
C ASN A 63 -9.42 -11.66 10.01
N PRO A 64 -8.14 -11.39 10.31
CA PRO A 64 -7.22 -10.75 9.37
C PRO A 64 -6.97 -11.50 8.05
N LYS A 65 -7.30 -12.81 8.02
CA LYS A 65 -7.18 -13.64 6.81
C LYS A 65 -8.47 -13.69 5.98
N ALA A 66 -9.54 -13.01 6.42
CA ALA A 66 -10.80 -13.03 5.69
C ALA A 66 -10.68 -12.32 4.33
N ALA A 67 -11.07 -12.99 3.26
CA ALA A 67 -11.27 -12.36 1.96
C ALA A 67 -12.58 -11.55 1.93
N PRO A 68 -12.74 -10.57 1.02
CA PRO A 68 -14.02 -9.90 0.82
C PRO A 68 -15.14 -10.92 0.53
N ASN A 69 -16.28 -10.75 1.21
CA ASN A 69 -17.43 -11.63 1.00
C ASN A 69 -18.24 -11.21 -0.24
N LYS A 70 -19.22 -12.06 -0.63
CA LYS A 70 -20.05 -11.81 -1.81
C LYS A 70 -20.76 -10.45 -1.75
N GLY A 71 -21.37 -10.08 -0.63
CA GLY A 71 -22.08 -8.81 -0.47
C GLY A 71 -21.19 -7.60 -0.63
N GLU A 72 -20.01 -7.63 -0.02
CA GLU A 72 -18.99 -6.57 -0.14
C GLU A 72 -18.49 -6.44 -1.59
N VAL A 73 -18.27 -7.55 -2.28
CA VAL A 73 -17.84 -7.57 -3.69
C VAL A 73 -18.95 -7.08 -4.62
N ASP A 74 -20.21 -7.44 -4.37
CA ASP A 74 -21.34 -7.02 -5.20
C ASP A 74 -21.57 -5.49 -5.06
N LEU A 75 -21.47 -4.94 -3.86
CA LEU A 75 -21.47 -3.49 -3.62
C LEU A 75 -20.28 -2.80 -4.31
N ALA A 76 -19.09 -3.35 -4.20
CA ALA A 76 -17.90 -2.81 -4.87
C ALA A 76 -18.05 -2.84 -6.41
N ARG A 77 -18.64 -3.90 -6.99
CA ARG A 77 -18.93 -3.98 -8.42
C ARG A 77 -19.98 -2.96 -8.86
N ALA A 78 -21.03 -2.76 -8.05
CA ALA A 78 -22.01 -1.73 -8.32
C ALA A 78 -21.36 -0.33 -8.30
N ALA A 79 -20.53 -0.06 -7.30
CA ALA A 79 -19.74 1.15 -7.20
C ALA A 79 -18.82 1.37 -8.43
N TYR A 80 -18.11 0.32 -8.85
CA TYR A 80 -17.20 0.37 -10.00
C TYR A 80 -17.91 0.66 -11.33
N ARG A 81 -19.16 0.20 -11.50
CA ARG A 81 -19.97 0.53 -12.70
C ARG A 81 -20.30 2.01 -12.79
N VAL A 82 -20.47 2.68 -11.66
CA VAL A 82 -20.75 4.12 -11.58
C VAL A 82 -19.46 4.93 -11.66
N GLU A 83 -18.41 4.46 -10.96
CA GLU A 83 -17.10 5.13 -10.86
C GLU A 83 -15.97 4.12 -11.17
N PRO A 84 -15.62 3.92 -12.46
CA PRO A 84 -14.59 2.93 -12.85
C PRO A 84 -13.17 3.23 -12.35
N LEU A 85 -12.92 4.44 -11.83
CA LEU A 85 -11.63 4.82 -11.25
C LEU A 85 -11.57 4.66 -9.73
N SER A 86 -12.60 4.09 -9.10
CA SER A 86 -12.64 3.85 -7.66
C SER A 86 -11.62 2.80 -7.23
N SER A 87 -10.51 3.24 -6.66
CA SER A 87 -9.48 2.35 -6.09
C SER A 87 -10.01 1.55 -4.90
N THR A 88 -10.96 2.10 -4.14
CA THR A 88 -11.63 1.42 -3.03
C THR A 88 -12.45 0.23 -3.52
N ALA A 89 -13.21 0.41 -4.60
CA ALA A 89 -13.96 -0.68 -5.21
C ALA A 89 -13.02 -1.76 -5.75
N LEU A 90 -11.95 -1.39 -6.46
CA LEU A 90 -10.94 -2.31 -6.99
C LEU A 90 -10.24 -3.10 -5.90
N ALA A 91 -10.00 -2.50 -4.73
CA ALA A 91 -9.37 -3.17 -3.60
C ALA A 91 -10.20 -4.33 -3.03
N LEU A 92 -11.52 -4.31 -3.21
CA LEU A 92 -12.41 -5.41 -2.82
C LEU A 92 -12.65 -6.41 -3.96
N ILE A 93 -12.71 -5.92 -5.21
CA ILE A 93 -12.99 -6.77 -6.39
C ILE A 93 -11.80 -7.67 -6.71
N ILE A 94 -10.59 -7.11 -6.75
CA ILE A 94 -9.38 -7.82 -7.23
C ILE A 94 -9.05 -9.06 -6.38
N PRO A 95 -9.03 -9.01 -5.04
CA PRO A 95 -8.78 -10.19 -4.22
C PRO A 95 -9.83 -11.31 -4.38
N ALA A 96 -11.07 -10.93 -4.73
CA ALA A 96 -12.17 -11.87 -4.95
C ALA A 96 -12.21 -12.47 -6.35
N MET A 97 -11.39 -12.00 -7.29
CA MET A 97 -11.29 -12.57 -8.62
C MET A 97 -10.48 -13.87 -8.61
N SER A 98 -10.87 -14.82 -9.46
CA SER A 98 -10.04 -15.99 -9.75
C SER A 98 -8.68 -15.58 -10.32
N GLU A 99 -7.66 -16.37 -10.04
CA GLU A 99 -6.32 -16.13 -10.57
C GLU A 99 -6.32 -16.19 -12.10
N GLY A 100 -5.63 -15.23 -12.73
CA GLY A 100 -5.57 -15.16 -14.18
C GLY A 100 -5.06 -13.83 -14.72
N ARG A 101 -4.93 -13.76 -16.04
CA ARG A 101 -4.39 -12.57 -16.74
C ARG A 101 -5.21 -11.30 -16.45
N THR A 102 -6.54 -11.43 -16.42
CA THR A 102 -7.44 -10.28 -16.18
C THR A 102 -7.23 -9.67 -14.80
N ARG A 103 -7.15 -10.52 -13.74
CA ARG A 103 -6.85 -10.05 -12.38
C ARG A 103 -5.52 -9.29 -12.32
N LEU A 104 -4.49 -9.84 -12.95
CA LEU A 104 -3.15 -9.23 -12.95
C LEU A 104 -3.11 -7.91 -13.73
N ALA A 105 -3.78 -7.83 -14.88
CA ALA A 105 -3.88 -6.60 -15.65
C ALA A 105 -4.64 -5.52 -14.88
N LEU A 106 -5.75 -5.89 -14.20
CA LEU A 106 -6.53 -4.96 -13.38
C LEU A 106 -5.73 -4.50 -12.16
N LEU A 107 -4.99 -5.40 -11.51
CA LEU A 107 -4.12 -5.07 -10.38
C LEU A 107 -2.99 -4.11 -10.80
N ALA A 108 -2.34 -4.36 -11.93
CA ALA A 108 -1.31 -3.45 -12.46
C ALA A 108 -1.88 -2.04 -12.70
N ARG A 109 -3.04 -1.95 -13.38
CA ARG A 109 -3.73 -0.68 -13.61
C ARG A 109 -4.16 0.02 -12.33
N SER A 110 -4.66 -0.72 -11.35
CA SER A 110 -5.07 -0.15 -10.06
C SER A 110 -3.91 0.50 -9.30
N GLY A 111 -2.69 -0.04 -9.43
CA GLY A 111 -1.47 0.55 -8.87
C GLY A 111 -1.06 1.87 -9.52
N GLU A 112 -1.50 2.12 -10.76
CA GLU A 112 -1.34 3.42 -11.43
C GLU A 112 -2.39 4.44 -10.94
N LEU A 113 -3.63 3.99 -10.72
CA LEU A 113 -4.73 4.83 -10.26
C LEU A 113 -4.56 5.30 -8.82
N SER A 114 -4.13 4.43 -7.93
CA SER A 114 -3.96 4.77 -6.51
C SER A 114 -2.69 4.17 -5.92
N ARG A 115 -1.76 5.05 -5.59
CA ARG A 115 -0.51 4.68 -4.91
C ARG A 115 -0.68 4.51 -3.39
N ARG A 116 -1.81 4.97 -2.84
CA ARG A 116 -2.06 5.04 -1.38
C ARG A 116 -2.99 3.97 -0.85
N ASN A 117 -3.61 3.17 -1.71
CA ASN A 117 -4.51 2.13 -1.26
C ASN A 117 -3.71 0.95 -0.69
N SER A 118 -3.78 0.74 0.63
CA SER A 118 -3.01 -0.28 1.35
C SER A 118 -3.34 -1.70 0.88
N LEU A 119 -4.63 -2.03 0.69
CA LEU A 119 -5.04 -3.36 0.26
C LEU A 119 -4.53 -3.70 -1.14
N LEU A 120 -4.57 -2.74 -2.07
CA LEU A 120 -3.99 -2.93 -3.41
C LEU A 120 -2.47 -3.11 -3.35
N ASN A 121 -1.79 -2.34 -2.50
CA ASN A 121 -0.35 -2.49 -2.31
C ASN A 121 0.01 -3.85 -1.70
N GLU A 122 -0.75 -4.32 -0.71
CA GLU A 122 -0.57 -5.65 -0.10
C GLU A 122 -0.79 -6.78 -1.13
N GLU A 123 -1.80 -6.65 -1.97
CA GLU A 123 -2.06 -7.61 -3.04
C GLU A 123 -0.91 -7.63 -4.08
N GLN A 124 -0.34 -6.46 -4.42
CA GLN A 124 0.86 -6.37 -5.26
C GLN A 124 2.07 -7.05 -4.62
N ILE A 125 2.30 -6.82 -3.32
CA ILE A 125 3.37 -7.47 -2.56
C ILE A 125 3.19 -8.98 -2.58
N ARG A 126 1.96 -9.47 -2.31
CA ARG A 126 1.63 -10.89 -2.31
C ARG A 126 1.90 -11.55 -3.67
N ILE A 127 1.43 -10.94 -4.74
CA ILE A 127 1.62 -11.46 -6.10
C ILE A 127 3.09 -11.44 -6.51
N ALA A 128 3.84 -10.37 -6.18
CA ALA A 128 5.28 -10.30 -6.44
C ALA A 128 6.04 -11.41 -5.69
N ALA A 129 5.70 -11.64 -4.42
CA ALA A 129 6.30 -12.72 -3.62
C ALA A 129 6.02 -14.11 -4.20
N LEU A 130 4.77 -14.39 -4.61
CA LEU A 130 4.38 -15.66 -5.22
C LEU A 130 5.07 -15.94 -6.55
N ARG A 131 5.44 -14.88 -7.28
CA ARG A 131 6.13 -14.98 -8.58
C ARG A 131 7.64 -14.98 -8.47
N GLY A 132 8.20 -14.76 -7.30
CA GLY A 132 9.64 -14.56 -7.12
C GLY A 132 10.15 -13.28 -7.79
N ASP A 133 9.28 -12.29 -8.06
CA ASP A 133 9.69 -10.98 -8.58
C ASP A 133 10.17 -10.08 -7.44
N ASP A 134 11.41 -10.28 -7.03
CA ASP A 134 12.01 -9.53 -5.93
C ASP A 134 12.04 -8.01 -6.19
N ARG A 135 12.21 -7.58 -7.45
CA ARG A 135 12.18 -6.13 -7.78
C ARG A 135 10.82 -5.52 -7.53
N ALA A 136 9.76 -6.16 -7.99
CA ALA A 136 8.40 -5.71 -7.73
C ALA A 136 8.09 -5.79 -6.23
N PHE A 137 8.48 -6.88 -5.56
CA PHE A 137 8.28 -7.08 -4.12
C PHE A 137 8.86 -5.92 -3.29
N PHE A 138 10.14 -5.61 -3.44
CA PHE A 138 10.77 -4.52 -2.68
C PHE A 138 10.23 -3.13 -3.06
N ARG A 139 9.91 -2.91 -4.33
CA ARG A 139 9.29 -1.66 -4.77
C ARG A 139 7.92 -1.43 -4.12
N TRP A 140 7.09 -2.47 -4.03
CA TRP A 140 5.77 -2.36 -3.41
C TRP A 140 5.86 -2.25 -1.88
N LEU A 141 6.78 -2.96 -1.24
CA LEU A 141 7.07 -2.77 0.19
C LEU A 141 7.48 -1.33 0.49
N SER A 142 8.43 -0.78 -0.27
CA SER A 142 8.87 0.62 -0.13
C SER A 142 7.69 1.60 -0.24
N ARG A 143 6.80 1.37 -1.22
CA ARG A 143 5.61 2.19 -1.42
C ARG A 143 4.66 2.09 -0.23
N SER A 144 4.47 0.90 0.31
CA SER A 144 3.61 0.64 1.46
C SER A 144 4.13 1.29 2.73
N VAL A 145 5.45 1.32 2.95
CA VAL A 145 6.06 2.09 4.07
C VAL A 145 5.69 3.57 4.01
N LEU A 146 5.63 4.15 2.80
CA LEU A 146 5.32 5.58 2.62
C LEU A 146 3.83 5.91 2.74
N THR A 147 2.96 4.91 2.66
CA THR A 147 1.50 5.11 2.60
C THR A 147 0.74 4.55 3.78
N ASN A 148 1.38 3.72 4.60
CA ASN A 148 0.77 3.10 5.77
C ASN A 148 1.69 3.26 6.99
N ASN A 149 1.40 4.25 7.82
CA ASN A 149 2.21 4.58 8.99
C ASN A 149 2.22 3.46 10.04
N ASP A 150 1.11 2.75 10.22
CA ASP A 150 0.96 1.73 11.27
C ASP A 150 1.77 0.47 10.96
N LEU A 151 1.85 0.09 9.69
CA LEU A 151 2.58 -1.10 9.22
C LEU A 151 3.97 -0.78 8.67
N GLY A 152 4.36 0.48 8.62
CA GLY A 152 5.63 0.92 8.04
C GLY A 152 6.84 0.19 8.63
N ALA A 153 6.88 0.04 9.95
CA ALA A 153 7.96 -0.67 10.64
C ALA A 153 8.01 -2.17 10.28
N ALA A 154 6.86 -2.81 10.11
CA ALA A 154 6.76 -4.22 9.70
C ALA A 154 7.24 -4.42 8.26
N TYR A 155 6.87 -3.53 7.34
CA TYR A 155 7.34 -3.59 5.96
C TYR A 155 8.86 -3.39 5.84
N VAL A 156 9.43 -2.46 6.62
CA VAL A 156 10.88 -2.27 6.71
C VAL A 156 11.55 -3.51 7.28
N GLY A 157 10.94 -4.14 8.30
CA GLY A 157 11.39 -5.41 8.87
C GLY A 157 11.43 -6.55 7.85
N ALA A 158 10.39 -6.68 7.05
CA ALA A 158 10.31 -7.67 5.97
C ALA A 158 11.38 -7.43 4.90
N MET A 159 11.66 -6.17 4.53
CA MET A 159 12.76 -5.84 3.62
C MET A 159 14.12 -6.24 4.21
N ALA A 160 14.36 -5.94 5.48
CA ALA A 160 15.61 -6.27 6.16
C ALA A 160 15.84 -7.78 6.29
N GLU A 161 14.77 -8.56 6.49
CA GLU A 161 14.81 -10.02 6.52
C GLU A 161 15.07 -10.60 5.12
N ALA A 162 14.32 -10.12 4.13
CA ALA A 162 14.47 -10.56 2.74
C ALA A 162 15.85 -10.20 2.14
N THR A 163 16.62 -9.30 2.76
CA THR A 163 18.00 -8.99 2.36
C THR A 163 18.92 -10.22 2.41
N ALA A 164 18.59 -11.23 3.21
CA ALA A 164 19.36 -12.49 3.26
C ALA A 164 19.28 -13.31 1.96
N LYS A 165 18.27 -13.10 1.12
CA LYS A 165 18.03 -13.86 -0.10
C LYS A 165 19.07 -13.56 -1.18
N ASP A 166 19.35 -14.56 -2.01
CA ASP A 166 20.12 -14.38 -3.24
C ASP A 166 19.39 -13.39 -4.17
N GLY A 167 20.16 -12.51 -4.83
CA GLY A 167 19.58 -11.48 -5.70
C GLY A 167 19.02 -10.24 -4.99
N ALA A 168 18.82 -10.27 -3.68
CA ALA A 168 18.24 -9.16 -2.92
C ALA A 168 18.99 -7.83 -3.10
N VAL A 169 20.32 -7.86 -3.22
CA VAL A 169 21.14 -6.66 -3.41
C VAL A 169 20.77 -5.92 -4.70
N ALA A 170 20.63 -6.65 -5.80
CA ALA A 170 20.27 -6.06 -7.10
C ALA A 170 18.83 -5.51 -7.11
N ALA A 171 17.93 -6.15 -6.36
CA ALA A 171 16.53 -5.74 -6.25
C ALA A 171 16.34 -4.56 -5.29
N LEU A 172 17.11 -4.50 -4.19
CA LEU A 172 17.03 -3.45 -3.18
C LEU A 172 17.81 -2.18 -3.56
N ALA A 173 18.91 -2.27 -4.31
CA ALA A 173 19.72 -1.11 -4.64
C ALA A 173 18.92 0.04 -5.30
N PRO A 174 17.99 -0.20 -6.26
CA PRO A 174 17.14 0.86 -6.80
C PRO A 174 16.15 1.46 -5.79
N VAL A 175 15.83 0.73 -4.73
CA VAL A 175 14.84 1.13 -3.71
C VAL A 175 15.50 1.93 -2.60
N ILE A 176 16.68 1.52 -2.13
CA ILE A 176 17.46 2.17 -1.07
C ILE A 176 18.33 3.30 -1.63
N GLY A 177 18.78 3.18 -2.87
CA GLY A 177 19.68 4.12 -3.51
C GLY A 177 19.20 5.58 -3.50
N PRO A 178 17.92 5.89 -3.73
CA PRO A 178 17.39 7.24 -3.60
C PRO A 178 17.36 7.80 -2.16
N ALA A 179 17.81 7.05 -1.16
CA ALA A 179 17.78 7.39 0.26
C ALA A 179 16.38 7.80 0.76
N PRO A 180 15.35 6.93 0.63
CA PRO A 180 14.00 7.25 1.09
C PRO A 180 14.00 7.52 2.61
N SER A 181 13.00 8.26 3.10
CA SER A 181 12.90 8.68 4.50
C SER A 181 12.97 7.53 5.53
N TRP A 182 12.54 6.34 5.14
CA TRP A 182 12.58 5.13 5.96
C TRP A 182 13.91 4.36 5.89
N SER A 183 14.86 4.74 5.01
CA SER A 183 16.11 4.00 4.79
C SER A 183 16.95 3.85 6.06
N GLU A 184 16.95 4.85 6.94
CA GLU A 184 17.64 4.77 8.21
C GLU A 184 17.07 3.69 9.13
N SER A 185 15.76 3.53 9.14
CA SER A 185 15.09 2.43 9.86
C SER A 185 15.45 1.06 9.28
N TYR A 186 15.60 0.96 7.96
CA TYR A 186 16.08 -0.26 7.30
C TYR A 186 17.49 -0.63 7.75
N TRP A 187 18.45 0.31 7.67
CA TRP A 187 19.82 0.05 8.10
C TRP A 187 19.90 -0.39 9.56
N ARG A 188 19.14 0.24 10.44
CA ARG A 188 19.03 -0.17 11.84
C ARG A 188 18.52 -1.59 12.02
N GLN A 189 17.56 -2.01 11.23
CA GLN A 189 16.97 -3.34 11.35
C GLN A 189 17.81 -4.43 10.69
N VAL A 190 18.42 -4.16 9.53
CA VAL A 190 19.20 -5.17 8.80
C VAL A 190 20.47 -5.57 9.54
N ILE A 191 21.13 -4.63 10.25
CA ILE A 191 22.33 -4.94 11.04
C ILE A 191 22.04 -5.87 12.23
N GLN A 192 20.80 -5.94 12.66
CA GLN A 192 20.37 -6.86 13.75
C GLN A 192 20.07 -8.28 13.23
N ARG A 193 20.20 -8.52 11.93
CA ARG A 193 19.91 -9.80 11.28
C ARG A 193 21.18 -10.44 10.75
N PRO A 194 21.78 -11.41 11.48
CA PRO A 194 23.04 -12.02 11.09
C PRO A 194 23.06 -12.58 9.66
N ALA A 195 21.99 -13.22 9.23
CA ALA A 195 21.88 -13.77 7.87
C ALA A 195 21.92 -12.70 6.75
N SER A 196 21.50 -11.47 7.06
CA SER A 196 21.43 -10.37 6.09
C SER A 196 22.72 -9.54 6.00
N LEU A 197 23.67 -9.65 6.93
CA LEU A 197 24.81 -8.75 7.07
C LEU A 197 25.70 -8.71 5.83
N MET A 198 26.02 -9.86 5.23
CA MET A 198 26.87 -9.90 4.03
C MET A 198 26.22 -9.17 2.84
N ASN A 199 24.93 -9.43 2.60
CA ASN A 199 24.19 -8.75 1.55
C ASN A 199 23.96 -7.27 1.86
N ALA A 200 23.78 -6.91 3.13
CA ALA A 200 23.71 -5.52 3.56
C ALA A 200 25.03 -4.77 3.26
N ALA A 201 26.18 -5.38 3.47
CA ALA A 201 27.48 -4.80 3.10
C ALA A 201 27.62 -4.63 1.58
N LYS A 202 27.23 -5.63 0.80
CA LYS A 202 27.20 -5.55 -0.67
C LYS A 202 26.24 -4.46 -1.14
N LEU A 203 25.07 -4.34 -0.54
CA LEU A 203 24.08 -3.30 -0.83
C LEU A 203 24.64 -1.91 -0.51
N ARG A 204 25.27 -1.75 0.67
CA ARG A 204 25.94 -0.49 1.06
C ARG A 204 27.02 -0.11 0.05
N ALA A 205 27.77 -1.09 -0.46
CA ALA A 205 28.74 -0.89 -1.52
C ALA A 205 28.10 -0.46 -2.84
N ALA A 206 27.00 -1.08 -3.23
CA ALA A 206 26.29 -0.79 -4.46
C ALA A 206 25.70 0.62 -4.48
N VAL A 207 25.05 1.05 -3.38
CA VAL A 207 24.44 2.40 -3.31
C VAL A 207 25.49 3.52 -3.18
N ALA A 208 26.73 3.21 -2.84
CA ALA A 208 27.82 4.19 -2.86
C ALA A 208 28.35 4.48 -4.28
N GLN A 209 28.00 3.64 -5.27
CA GLN A 209 28.36 3.81 -6.67
C GLN A 209 27.28 4.62 -7.43
N PRO A 210 27.62 5.13 -8.64
CA PRO A 210 26.60 5.67 -9.54
C PRO A 210 25.47 4.66 -9.78
N PRO A 211 24.22 5.13 -9.97
CA PRO A 211 23.80 6.53 -10.04
C PRO A 211 23.59 7.22 -8.70
N TRP A 212 23.54 6.51 -7.56
CA TRP A 212 23.09 7.04 -6.26
C TRP A 212 24.15 7.81 -5.49
N ARG A 213 25.42 7.35 -5.54
CA ARG A 213 26.58 8.00 -4.93
C ARG A 213 26.41 8.31 -3.42
N GLN A 214 25.82 7.41 -2.65
CA GLN A 214 25.70 7.54 -1.20
C GLN A 214 27.07 7.28 -0.53
N THR A 215 27.96 8.26 -0.57
CA THR A 215 29.33 8.16 -0.02
C THR A 215 29.44 8.62 1.42
N ALA A 216 28.47 9.39 1.92
CA ALA A 216 28.48 9.87 3.30
C ALA A 216 28.48 8.70 4.29
N VAL A 217 29.41 8.73 5.26
CA VAL A 217 29.52 7.70 6.29
C VAL A 217 28.36 7.83 7.27
N SER A 218 27.61 6.74 7.40
CA SER A 218 26.51 6.63 8.35
C SER A 218 26.98 5.96 9.65
N ARG A 219 26.34 6.29 10.78
CA ARG A 219 26.53 5.55 12.06
C ARG A 219 26.33 4.04 11.88
N TRP A 220 25.49 3.62 10.95
CA TRP A 220 25.19 2.23 10.67
C TRP A 220 26.36 1.49 9.98
N ASP A 221 27.24 2.20 9.28
CA ASP A 221 28.45 1.61 8.68
C ASP A 221 29.37 1.02 9.75
N ARG A 222 29.44 1.68 10.91
CA ARG A 222 30.20 1.16 12.05
C ARG A 222 29.59 -0.14 12.60
N TYR A 223 28.29 -0.14 12.84
CA TYR A 223 27.61 -1.34 13.35
C TYR A 223 27.65 -2.50 12.36
N LEU A 224 27.50 -2.21 11.06
CA LEU A 224 27.63 -3.21 10.00
C LEU A 224 29.03 -3.84 10.00
N SER A 225 30.08 -3.01 10.10
CA SER A 225 31.47 -3.51 10.20
C SER A 225 31.71 -4.36 11.44
N MET A 226 31.17 -3.96 12.60
CA MET A 226 31.26 -4.75 13.83
C MET A 226 30.53 -6.09 13.70
N GLY A 227 29.32 -6.10 13.13
CA GLY A 227 28.55 -7.30 12.91
C GLY A 227 29.26 -8.31 11.99
N LEU A 228 29.91 -7.81 10.94
CA LEU A 228 30.71 -8.65 10.03
C LEU A 228 31.96 -9.20 10.72
N ALA A 229 32.70 -8.37 11.45
CA ALA A 229 33.88 -8.79 12.19
C ALA A 229 33.56 -9.88 13.23
N ASN A 230 32.46 -9.75 13.96
CA ASN A 230 32.00 -10.73 14.94
C ASN A 230 31.66 -12.09 14.32
N ARG A 231 31.44 -12.16 13.01
CA ARG A 231 31.23 -13.40 12.26
C ARG A 231 32.48 -13.98 11.62
N GLY A 232 33.61 -13.34 11.80
CA GLY A 232 34.87 -13.71 11.15
C GLY A 232 35.00 -13.23 9.70
N ASP A 233 34.07 -12.42 9.19
CA ASP A 233 34.08 -11.84 7.84
C ASP A 233 34.99 -10.58 7.80
N PHE A 234 36.28 -10.75 8.14
CA PHE A 234 37.23 -9.63 8.31
C PHE A 234 37.43 -8.84 7.01
N ASP A 235 37.48 -9.50 5.85
CA ASP A 235 37.62 -8.85 4.56
C ASP A 235 36.45 -7.92 4.21
N ALA A 236 35.23 -8.38 4.47
CA ALA A 236 34.03 -7.56 4.27
C ALA A 236 33.97 -6.40 5.27
N SER A 237 34.38 -6.63 6.51
CA SER A 237 34.48 -5.61 7.55
C SER A 237 35.49 -4.54 7.17
N HIS A 238 36.68 -4.93 6.69
CA HIS A 238 37.74 -4.02 6.26
C HIS A 238 37.33 -3.16 5.06
N ARG A 239 36.75 -3.77 4.02
CA ARG A 239 36.22 -3.03 2.85
C ARG A 239 35.16 -2.00 3.23
N ASN A 240 34.36 -2.26 4.24
CA ASN A 240 33.36 -1.30 4.73
C ASN A 240 33.98 -0.16 5.54
N ARG A 241 35.13 -0.40 6.23
CA ARG A 241 35.91 0.64 6.96
C ARG A 241 36.73 1.53 6.05
N SER A 242 37.35 0.99 5.01
CA SER A 242 38.25 1.73 4.11
C SER A 242 37.53 2.78 3.23
N ARG A 243 36.23 2.88 3.36
CA ARG A 243 35.38 3.91 2.73
C ARG A 243 35.18 5.15 3.60
N ARG A 244 35.81 5.18 4.77
CA ARG A 244 35.87 6.35 5.66
C ARG A 244 37.06 7.24 5.29
#